data_c97665b4724e89e0c4a0d42a80f49c69
#
_entry.id   c97665b4724e89e0c4a0d42a80f49c69
#
_cell.length_a   1.000
_cell.length_b   1.000
_cell.length_c   1.000
_cell.angle_alpha   90.00
_cell.angle_beta   90.00
_cell.angle_gamma   90.00
#
_symmetry.space_group_name_H-M   'P 1'
#
loop_
_entity.id
_entity.type
_entity.pdbx_description
1 polymer ?
#
loop_
_entity_poly.entity_id
_entity_poly.type
_entity_poly.pdbx_seq_one_letter_code
_entity_poly.pdbx_strand_id
1 'polypeptide(L)'
;DKNFDEESFLVGARVAFEVVLGAYVSGDREVLKNLLSQEVYDNFRSAIDDREKAGHSIEETLVSIQAAEVVEASMEGSRAIVTTKFLSEQVHVLRDGQGEVIDGNPNEIMDVVDFWTFARDVSSQDPNWQLVATRSLD
;
A
#
# COMPACT_ATOMS: atom_id res chain seq x y z
N ASP A 1 2.16 6.14 23.17
CA ASP A 1 0.87 5.74 23.70
C ASP A 1 0.99 4.38 24.41
N LYS A 2 0.61 4.31 25.67
CA LYS A 2 0.72 3.08 26.45
C LYS A 2 -0.26 1.98 26.02
N ASN A 3 -1.22 2.30 25.18
CA ASN A 3 -2.15 1.31 24.61
C ASN A 3 -1.75 0.85 23.22
N PHE A 4 -0.65 1.37 22.70
CA PHE A 4 -0.18 1.01 21.38
C PHE A 4 0.67 -0.26 21.45
N ASP A 5 0.21 -1.30 20.76
CA ASP A 5 0.94 -2.56 20.64
C ASP A 5 1.56 -2.62 19.24
N GLU A 6 2.86 -2.40 19.16
CA GLU A 6 3.59 -2.36 17.90
C GLU A 6 3.51 -3.69 17.14
N GLU A 7 3.61 -4.82 17.83
CA GLU A 7 3.52 -6.13 17.18
C GLU A 7 2.16 -6.36 16.55
N SER A 8 1.09 -6.08 17.27
CA SER A 8 -0.27 -6.22 16.72
C SER A 8 -0.52 -5.25 15.57
N PHE A 9 0.00 -4.03 15.69
CA PHE A 9 -0.11 -3.05 14.62
C PHE A 9 0.58 -3.56 13.36
N LEU A 10 1.80 -4.10 13.49
CA LEU A 10 2.57 -4.58 12.34
C LEU A 10 1.93 -5.78 11.65
N VAL A 11 1.26 -6.65 12.41
CA VAL A 11 0.50 -7.75 11.81
C VAL A 11 -0.59 -7.17 10.88
N GLY A 12 -1.33 -6.19 11.36
CA GLY A 12 -2.36 -5.52 10.57
C GLY A 12 -1.78 -4.75 9.39
N ALA A 13 -0.64 -4.09 9.58
CA ALA A 13 0.02 -3.33 8.52
C ALA A 13 0.49 -4.23 7.38
N ARG A 14 1.02 -5.42 7.70
CA ARG A 14 1.41 -6.40 6.68
C ARG A 14 0.20 -6.86 5.87
N VAL A 15 -0.91 -7.14 6.53
CA VAL A 15 -2.15 -7.53 5.86
C VAL A 15 -2.63 -6.39 4.94
N ALA A 16 -2.61 -5.15 5.44
CA ALA A 16 -3.01 -3.99 4.65
C ALA A 16 -2.13 -3.83 3.42
N PHE A 17 -0.82 -4.03 3.56
CA PHE A 17 0.12 -3.95 2.44
C PHE A 17 -0.26 -4.93 1.33
N GLU A 18 -0.51 -6.20 1.69
CA GLU A 18 -0.92 -7.22 0.73
C GLU A 18 -2.26 -6.89 0.07
N VAL A 19 -3.25 -6.48 0.87
CA VAL A 19 -4.60 -6.20 0.39
C VAL A 19 -4.59 -5.00 -0.57
N VAL A 20 -3.89 -3.93 -0.19
CA VAL A 20 -3.83 -2.72 -1.02
C VAL A 20 -3.11 -2.98 -2.33
N LEU A 21 -1.96 -3.69 -2.30
CA LEU A 21 -1.25 -4.04 -3.54
C LEU A 21 -2.13 -4.88 -4.45
N GLY A 22 -2.79 -5.90 -3.92
CA GLY A 22 -3.67 -6.76 -4.71
C GLY A 22 -4.86 -6.00 -5.30
N ALA A 23 -5.47 -5.12 -4.53
CA ALA A 23 -6.60 -4.32 -5.00
C ALA A 23 -6.17 -3.33 -6.09
N TYR A 24 -4.98 -2.75 -5.96
CA TYR A 24 -4.45 -1.86 -6.99
C TYR A 24 -4.25 -2.60 -8.31
N VAL A 25 -3.67 -3.81 -8.24
CA VAL A 25 -3.42 -4.64 -9.44
C VAL A 25 -4.74 -5.04 -10.10
N SER A 26 -5.72 -5.47 -9.31
CA SER A 26 -7.01 -5.91 -9.85
C SER A 26 -7.95 -4.75 -10.20
N GLY A 27 -7.63 -3.53 -9.77
CA GLY A 27 -8.49 -2.38 -9.97
C GLY A 27 -9.71 -2.35 -9.06
N ASP A 28 -9.62 -2.96 -7.90
CA ASP A 28 -10.73 -3.05 -6.94
C ASP A 28 -10.86 -1.75 -6.16
N ARG A 29 -11.66 -0.83 -6.68
CA ARG A 29 -11.85 0.50 -6.11
C ARG A 29 -12.58 0.48 -4.78
N GLU A 30 -13.49 -0.47 -4.56
CA GLU A 30 -14.24 -0.56 -3.31
C GLU A 30 -13.34 -0.90 -2.12
N VAL A 31 -12.43 -1.86 -2.31
CA VAL A 31 -11.47 -2.23 -1.27
C VAL A 31 -10.55 -1.05 -0.97
N LEU A 32 -10.04 -0.39 -2.01
CA LEU A 32 -9.16 0.76 -1.85
C LEU A 32 -9.86 1.91 -1.12
N LYS A 33 -11.11 2.19 -1.47
CA LYS A 33 -11.86 3.27 -0.87
C LYS A 33 -12.01 3.10 0.64
N ASN A 34 -12.16 1.86 1.10
CA ASN A 34 -12.33 1.56 2.51
C ASN A 34 -11.03 1.67 3.32
N LEU A 35 -9.89 1.50 2.68
CA LEU A 35 -8.58 1.44 3.35
C LEU A 35 -7.77 2.73 3.22
N LEU A 36 -8.05 3.55 2.21
CA LEU A 36 -7.24 4.72 1.88
C LEU A 36 -7.94 6.02 2.29
N SER A 37 -7.15 7.02 2.68
CA SER A 37 -7.66 8.37 2.81
C SER A 37 -8.16 8.87 1.45
N GLN A 38 -8.98 9.90 1.44
CA GLN A 38 -9.51 10.42 0.18
C GLN A 38 -8.40 10.82 -0.78
N GLU A 39 -7.36 11.49 -0.27
CA GLU A 39 -6.22 11.92 -1.09
C GLU A 39 -5.48 10.74 -1.71
N VAL A 40 -5.16 9.73 -0.92
CA VAL A 40 -4.45 8.54 -1.41
C VAL A 40 -5.33 7.76 -2.37
N TYR A 41 -6.62 7.64 -2.02
CA TYR A 41 -7.59 6.96 -2.90
C TYR A 41 -7.66 7.65 -4.27
N ASP A 42 -7.75 8.99 -4.29
CA ASP A 42 -7.84 9.73 -5.55
C ASP A 42 -6.62 9.48 -6.43
N ASN A 43 -5.42 9.42 -5.83
CA ASN A 43 -4.19 9.14 -6.57
C ASN A 43 -4.19 7.71 -7.13
N PHE A 44 -4.59 6.73 -6.34
CA PHE A 44 -4.65 5.34 -6.78
C PHE A 44 -5.70 5.16 -7.88
N ARG A 45 -6.89 5.75 -7.69
CA ARG A 45 -7.97 5.68 -8.67
C ARG A 45 -7.56 6.31 -10.00
N SER A 46 -6.88 7.45 -9.94
CA SER A 46 -6.40 8.13 -11.15
C SER A 46 -5.41 7.24 -11.92
N ALA A 47 -4.50 6.59 -11.21
CA ALA A 47 -3.53 5.68 -11.84
C ALA A 47 -4.23 4.48 -12.47
N ILE A 48 -5.23 3.92 -11.78
CA ILE A 48 -6.02 2.81 -12.33
C ILE A 48 -6.78 3.25 -13.58
N ASP A 49 -7.44 4.42 -13.53
CA ASP A 49 -8.19 4.95 -14.66
C ASP A 49 -7.28 5.17 -15.89
N ASP A 50 -6.10 5.75 -15.67
CA ASP A 50 -5.14 6.02 -16.76
C ASP A 50 -4.66 4.72 -17.39
N ARG A 51 -4.38 3.71 -16.58
CA ARG A 51 -3.96 2.40 -17.02
C ARG A 51 -5.04 1.73 -17.88
N GLU A 52 -6.29 1.80 -17.42
CA GLU A 52 -7.42 1.22 -18.15
C GLU A 52 -7.66 1.94 -19.49
N LYS A 53 -7.57 3.27 -19.49
CA LYS A 53 -7.71 4.06 -20.71
C LYS A 53 -6.64 3.74 -21.75
N ALA A 54 -5.43 3.47 -21.27
CA ALA A 54 -4.32 3.11 -22.15
C ALA A 54 -4.41 1.66 -22.65
N GLY A 55 -5.34 0.86 -22.10
CA GLY A 55 -5.43 -0.55 -22.42
C GLY A 55 -4.32 -1.38 -21.82
N HIS A 56 -3.66 -0.85 -20.79
CA HIS A 56 -2.55 -1.53 -20.12
C HIS A 56 -3.04 -2.39 -18.96
N SER A 57 -2.25 -3.41 -18.62
CA SER A 57 -2.45 -4.21 -17.42
C SER A 57 -1.14 -4.28 -16.65
N ILE A 58 -1.25 -4.41 -15.32
CA ILE A 58 -0.06 -4.64 -14.51
C ILE A 58 -0.17 -6.02 -13.87
N GLU A 59 0.99 -6.65 -13.74
CA GLU A 59 1.16 -7.85 -12.95
C GLU A 59 2.17 -7.47 -11.88
N GLU A 60 1.73 -7.48 -10.64
CA GLU A 60 2.62 -7.19 -9.53
C GLU A 60 2.46 -8.33 -8.54
N THR A 61 3.53 -9.09 -8.36
CA THR A 61 3.51 -10.23 -7.47
C THR A 61 4.34 -9.88 -6.24
N LEU A 62 3.69 -9.91 -5.09
CA LEU A 62 4.38 -9.77 -3.82
C LEU A 62 4.92 -11.15 -3.45
N VAL A 63 6.23 -11.34 -3.65
CA VAL A 63 6.88 -12.62 -3.36
C VAL A 63 6.97 -12.83 -1.86
N SER A 64 7.45 -11.82 -1.14
CA SER A 64 7.54 -11.88 0.33
C SER A 64 7.66 -10.48 0.91
N ILE A 65 7.22 -10.33 2.15
CA ILE A 65 7.54 -9.16 2.98
C ILE A 65 8.68 -9.62 3.89
N GLN A 66 9.89 -9.14 3.62
CA GLN A 66 11.07 -9.56 4.37
C GLN A 66 11.14 -8.90 5.73
N ALA A 67 10.68 -7.64 5.83
CA ALA A 67 10.68 -6.90 7.08
C ALA A 67 9.60 -5.83 7.07
N ALA A 68 9.03 -5.57 8.23
CA ALA A 68 8.14 -4.44 8.46
C ALA A 68 8.48 -3.87 9.83
N GLU A 69 8.71 -2.56 9.90
CA GLU A 69 9.05 -1.92 11.17
C GLU A 69 8.43 -0.54 11.27
N VAL A 70 8.05 -0.17 12.50
CA VAL A 70 7.59 1.18 12.77
C VAL A 70 8.83 2.09 12.83
N VAL A 71 8.86 3.11 11.98
CA VAL A 71 9.98 4.05 11.94
C VAL A 71 9.63 5.40 12.54
N GLU A 72 8.35 5.71 12.65
CA GLU A 72 7.90 6.95 13.26
C GLU A 72 6.49 6.76 13.81
N ALA A 73 6.22 7.32 14.98
CA ALA A 73 4.89 7.32 15.56
C ALA A 73 4.68 8.62 16.32
N SER A 74 3.52 9.24 16.12
CA SER A 74 3.20 10.52 16.74
C SER A 74 1.70 10.65 16.97
N MET A 75 1.34 11.67 17.76
CA MET A 75 -0.06 12.05 17.99
C MET A 75 -0.25 13.48 17.54
N GLU A 76 -1.34 13.71 16.80
CA GLU A 76 -1.82 15.06 16.47
C GLU A 76 -3.24 15.18 17.02
N GLY A 77 -3.36 15.77 18.21
CA GLY A 77 -4.63 15.76 18.92
C GLY A 77 -5.02 14.33 19.27
N SER A 78 -6.21 13.91 18.87
CA SER A 78 -6.69 12.53 19.07
C SER A 78 -6.29 11.59 17.94
N ARG A 79 -5.51 12.06 16.97
CA ARG A 79 -5.15 11.28 15.79
C ARG A 79 -3.77 10.66 15.96
N ALA A 80 -3.70 9.35 15.98
CA ALA A 80 -2.44 8.61 16.00
C ALA A 80 -1.94 8.46 14.56
N ILE A 81 -0.65 8.70 14.35
CA ILE A 81 -0.01 8.64 13.03
C ILE A 81 1.21 7.75 13.15
N VAL A 82 1.27 6.69 12.34
CA VAL A 82 2.35 5.70 12.42
C VAL A 82 2.88 5.46 11.01
N THR A 83 4.19 5.59 10.84
CA THR A 83 4.85 5.28 9.57
C THR A 83 5.59 3.96 9.70
N THR A 84 5.32 3.07 8.76
CA THR A 84 5.90 1.73 8.69
C THR A 84 6.80 1.64 7.47
N LYS A 85 7.98 1.10 7.65
CA LYS A 85 8.89 0.77 6.55
C LYS A 85 8.70 -0.71 6.22
N PHE A 86 8.40 -1.00 4.94
CA PHE A 86 8.32 -2.36 4.43
C PHE A 86 9.50 -2.63 3.51
N LEU A 87 10.16 -3.75 3.74
CA LEU A 87 11.14 -4.30 2.81
C LEU A 87 10.52 -5.54 2.21
N SER A 88 10.33 -5.54 0.90
CA SER A 88 9.66 -6.64 0.23
C SER A 88 10.39 -7.07 -1.04
N GLU A 89 10.04 -8.25 -1.52
CA GLU A 89 10.48 -8.75 -2.82
C GLU A 89 9.27 -8.80 -3.72
N GLN A 90 9.38 -8.20 -4.90
CA GLN A 90 8.26 -8.08 -5.83
C GLN A 90 8.72 -8.34 -7.26
N VAL A 91 7.79 -8.85 -8.06
CA VAL A 91 7.95 -8.90 -9.52
C VAL A 91 6.94 -7.90 -10.10
N HIS A 92 7.42 -6.99 -10.92
CA HIS A 92 6.59 -5.94 -11.51
C HIS A 92 6.66 -6.02 -13.04
N VAL A 93 5.49 -6.06 -13.67
CA VAL A 93 5.37 -6.10 -15.14
C VAL A 93 4.21 -5.23 -15.58
N LEU A 94 4.48 -4.37 -16.55
CA LEU A 94 3.43 -3.60 -17.23
C LEU A 94 3.32 -4.11 -18.66
N ARG A 95 2.09 -4.45 -19.09
CA ARG A 95 1.82 -4.98 -20.42
C ARG A 95 0.86 -4.05 -21.17
N ASP A 96 1.00 -4.01 -22.50
CA ASP A 96 0.05 -3.29 -23.33
C ASP A 96 -1.19 -4.17 -23.63
N GLY A 97 -2.11 -3.66 -24.44
CA GLY A 97 -3.35 -4.34 -24.78
C GLY A 97 -3.15 -5.63 -25.58
N GLN A 98 -1.94 -5.88 -26.07
CA GLN A 98 -1.60 -7.09 -26.83
C GLN A 98 -0.79 -8.07 -25.98
N GLY A 99 -0.62 -7.76 -24.69
CA GLY A 99 0.12 -8.63 -23.77
C GLY A 99 1.63 -8.45 -23.83
N GLU A 100 2.13 -7.50 -24.61
CA GLU A 100 3.57 -7.25 -24.69
C GLU A 100 4.06 -6.47 -23.48
N VAL A 101 5.23 -6.86 -22.96
CA VAL A 101 5.85 -6.17 -21.83
C VAL A 101 6.38 -4.82 -22.29
N ILE A 102 5.91 -3.75 -21.67
CA ILE A 102 6.37 -2.39 -21.96
C ILE A 102 7.17 -1.79 -20.82
N ASP A 103 7.14 -2.42 -19.64
CA ASP A 103 7.98 -2.03 -18.51
C ASP A 103 8.08 -3.19 -17.55
N GLY A 104 9.21 -3.29 -16.85
CA GLY A 104 9.46 -4.35 -15.89
C GLY A 104 9.97 -5.63 -16.54
N ASN A 105 10.15 -6.66 -15.72
CA ASN A 105 10.68 -7.95 -16.18
C ASN A 105 10.00 -9.07 -15.40
N PRO A 106 9.23 -9.98 -16.08
CA PRO A 106 8.54 -11.06 -15.39
C PRO A 106 9.47 -12.09 -14.75
N ASN A 107 10.75 -12.07 -15.11
CA ASN A 107 11.75 -13.03 -14.60
C ASN A 107 12.65 -12.42 -13.54
N GLU A 108 12.38 -11.18 -13.10
CA GLU A 108 13.25 -10.49 -12.16
C GLU A 108 12.50 -10.20 -10.84
N ILE A 109 13.08 -10.68 -9.74
CA ILE A 109 12.60 -10.35 -8.40
C ILE A 109 13.37 -9.13 -7.95
N MET A 110 12.65 -8.08 -7.57
CA MET A 110 13.23 -6.82 -7.14
C MET A 110 13.02 -6.61 -5.66
N ASP A 111 14.03 -6.06 -5.00
CA ASP A 111 13.89 -5.58 -3.62
C ASP A 111 13.25 -4.20 -3.66
N VAL A 112 12.20 -4.03 -2.87
CA VAL A 112 11.44 -2.78 -2.84
C VAL A 112 11.36 -2.28 -1.40
N VAL A 113 11.61 -1.00 -1.21
CA VAL A 113 11.48 -0.33 0.08
C VAL A 113 10.34 0.67 0.01
N ASP A 114 9.34 0.48 0.85
CA ASP A 114 8.17 1.36 0.92
C ASP A 114 8.00 1.92 2.32
N PHE A 115 7.59 3.18 2.39
CA PHE A 115 7.19 3.82 3.64
C PHE A 115 5.70 4.15 3.54
N TRP A 116 4.89 3.53 4.41
CA TRP A 116 3.45 3.75 4.44
C TRP A 116 3.05 4.36 5.77
N THR A 117 2.30 5.45 5.70
CA THR A 117 1.83 6.15 6.90
C THR A 117 0.35 5.86 7.10
N PHE A 118 0.02 5.37 8.28
CA PHE A 118 -1.33 5.05 8.70
C PHE A 118 -1.78 6.04 9.77
N ALA A 119 -3.07 6.34 9.78
CA ALA A 119 -3.64 7.21 10.80
C ALA A 119 -4.95 6.63 11.33
N ARG A 120 -5.23 6.90 12.59
CA ARG A 120 -6.45 6.50 13.25
C ARG A 120 -6.82 7.53 14.30
N ASP A 121 -8.11 7.88 14.37
CA ASP A 121 -8.62 8.72 15.45
C ASP A 121 -8.89 7.82 16.65
N VAL A 122 -8.06 7.95 17.69
CA VAL A 122 -8.15 7.09 18.87
C VAL A 122 -9.34 7.43 19.75
N SER A 123 -10.00 8.57 19.53
CA SER A 123 -11.23 8.92 20.22
C SER A 123 -12.46 8.29 19.58
N SER A 124 -12.33 7.78 18.35
CA SER A 124 -13.38 7.07 17.65
C SER A 124 -13.48 5.63 18.09
N GLN A 125 -14.68 5.05 18.01
CA GLN A 125 -14.88 3.64 18.29
C GLN A 125 -14.43 2.75 17.13
N ASP A 126 -14.17 3.34 15.96
CA ASP A 126 -13.65 2.61 14.81
C ASP A 126 -12.19 2.25 15.06
N PRO A 127 -11.84 0.95 15.16
CA PRO A 127 -10.46 0.54 15.44
C PRO A 127 -9.58 0.53 14.19
N ASN A 128 -10.13 0.77 13.02
CA ASN A 128 -9.41 0.62 11.76
C ASN A 128 -8.48 1.79 11.48
N TRP A 129 -7.30 1.45 10.95
CA TRP A 129 -6.32 2.42 10.49
C TRP A 129 -6.58 2.72 9.03
N GLN A 130 -6.29 3.95 8.62
CA GLN A 130 -6.44 4.40 7.25
C GLN A 130 -5.07 4.75 6.70
N LEU A 131 -4.78 4.32 5.48
CA LEU A 131 -3.53 4.67 4.80
C LEU A 131 -3.61 6.10 4.31
N VAL A 132 -2.74 6.97 4.82
CA VAL A 132 -2.80 8.41 4.54
C VAL A 132 -1.61 8.91 3.71
N ALA A 133 -0.57 8.11 3.55
CA ALA A 133 0.56 8.47 2.69
C ALA A 133 1.36 7.24 2.31
N THR A 134 1.94 7.26 1.12
CA THR A 134 2.85 6.22 0.63
C THR A 134 4.07 6.88 0.00
N ARG A 135 5.21 6.24 0.13
CA ARG A 135 6.44 6.67 -0.52
C ARG A 135 7.30 5.44 -0.77
N SER A 136 7.87 5.34 -1.97
CA SER A 136 8.77 4.24 -2.33
C SER A 136 10.16 4.77 -2.60
N LEU A 137 11.17 4.00 -2.23
CA LEU A 137 12.56 4.25 -2.60
C LEU A 137 12.91 3.36 -3.78
N ASP A 138 13.35 3.96 -4.87
CA ASP A 138 13.76 3.24 -6.08
C ASP A 138 15.26 3.07 -6.14
#